data_5c4056b16c67425cd9d67f89c3df7ab4
#
_entry.id   5c4056b16c67425cd9d67f89c3df7ab4
#
_cell.length_a   1.000
_cell.length_b   1.000
_cell.length_c   1.000
_cell.angle_alpha   90.00
_cell.angle_beta   90.00
_cell.angle_gamma   90.00
#
_symmetry.space_group_name_H-M   'P 1'
#
loop_
_entity.id
_entity.type
_entity.pdbx_description
1 polymer ?
#
loop_
_entity_poly.entity_id
_entity_poly.type
_entity_poly.pdbx_seq_one_letter_code
_entity_poly.pdbx_strand_id
1 'polypeptide(L)'
;MKFLCMGYLDVESWSKKTLDEQNAAIDACFAYDDVLRKGGHFAGGEAIAGPDKVVTVWKKAGQLLVTDGPHAETKELLGGLLILEARHMKHAVELMSKHPGIAMGPFEIRPTEDITPMILESEKRRAAKK
;
A
#
# COMPACT_ATOMS: atom_id res chain seq x y z
N MET A 1 -3.16 -2.56 16.48
CA MET A 1 -3.69 -1.62 15.47
C MET A 1 -3.15 -1.98 14.11
N LYS A 2 -3.96 -1.78 13.10
CA LYS A 2 -3.55 -2.02 11.71
C LYS A 2 -3.16 -0.72 11.02
N PHE A 3 -2.14 -0.83 10.19
CA PHE A 3 -1.66 0.29 9.38
C PHE A 3 -1.56 -0.18 7.92
N LEU A 4 -1.99 0.66 7.01
CA LEU A 4 -1.76 0.44 5.58
C LEU A 4 -0.44 1.11 5.22
N CYS A 5 0.51 0.30 4.78
CA CYS A 5 1.80 0.79 4.31
C CYS A 5 1.83 0.72 2.79
N MET A 6 1.98 1.87 2.15
CA MET A 6 2.05 1.95 0.68
C MET A 6 3.48 2.23 0.27
N GLY A 7 4.05 1.29 -0.49
CA GLY A 7 5.42 1.40 -0.97
C GLY A 7 5.46 1.99 -2.37
N TYR A 8 6.20 3.06 -2.53
CA TYR A 8 6.39 3.72 -3.81
C TYR A 8 7.78 3.42 -4.36
N LEU A 9 7.86 3.22 -5.65
CA LEU A 9 9.10 2.91 -6.36
C LEU A 9 9.54 4.10 -7.20
N ASP A 10 10.78 4.54 -7.00
CA ASP A 10 11.45 5.46 -7.92
C ASP A 10 11.95 4.64 -9.11
N VAL A 11 11.17 4.64 -10.18
CA VAL A 11 11.40 3.80 -11.35
C VAL A 11 12.73 4.14 -12.03
N GLU A 12 13.08 5.43 -12.09
CA GLU A 12 14.33 5.86 -12.71
C GLU A 12 15.54 5.29 -11.97
N SER A 13 15.58 5.43 -10.65
CA SER A 13 16.65 4.86 -9.83
C SER A 13 16.70 3.35 -9.93
N TRP A 14 15.55 2.71 -9.94
CA TRP A 14 15.44 1.26 -10.04
C TRP A 14 16.01 0.75 -11.37
N SER A 15 15.65 1.40 -12.48
CA SER A 15 16.08 0.99 -13.82
C SER A 15 17.59 1.10 -14.04
N LYS A 16 18.28 1.91 -13.25
CA LYS A 16 19.73 2.08 -13.32
C LYS A 16 20.49 0.95 -12.60
N LYS A 17 19.82 0.15 -11.81
CA LYS A 17 20.44 -0.96 -11.08
C LYS A 17 20.69 -2.14 -12.02
N THR A 18 21.78 -2.86 -11.78
CA THR A 18 22.03 -4.14 -12.46
C THR A 18 21.00 -5.17 -12.02
N LEU A 19 20.85 -6.24 -12.79
CA LEU A 19 19.95 -7.35 -12.42
C LEU A 19 20.33 -7.95 -11.07
N ASP A 20 21.62 -8.13 -10.81
CA ASP A 20 22.09 -8.67 -9.53
C ASP A 20 21.74 -7.71 -8.36
N GLU A 21 21.89 -6.42 -8.56
CA GLU A 21 21.48 -5.42 -7.54
C GLU A 21 20.00 -5.44 -7.30
N GLN A 22 19.19 -5.55 -8.36
CA GLN A 22 17.73 -5.64 -8.26
C GLN A 22 17.32 -6.90 -7.50
N ASN A 23 17.90 -8.04 -7.84
CA ASN A 23 17.61 -9.31 -7.17
C ASN A 23 18.00 -9.27 -5.70
N ALA A 24 19.14 -8.70 -5.37
CA ALA A 24 19.58 -8.56 -3.99
C ALA A 24 18.61 -7.68 -3.18
N ALA A 25 18.11 -6.60 -3.76
CA ALA A 25 17.13 -5.73 -3.12
C ALA A 25 15.80 -6.44 -2.90
N ILE A 26 15.33 -7.20 -3.89
CA ILE A 26 14.09 -7.98 -3.78
C ILE A 26 14.23 -9.04 -2.70
N ASP A 27 15.32 -9.78 -2.68
CA ASP A 27 15.57 -10.82 -1.70
C ASP A 27 15.61 -10.25 -0.27
N ALA A 28 16.23 -9.09 -0.10
CA ALA A 28 16.28 -8.40 1.19
C ALA A 28 14.88 -7.99 1.66
N CYS A 29 14.03 -7.50 0.76
CA CYS A 29 12.65 -7.15 1.07
C CYS A 29 11.85 -8.36 1.53
N PHE A 30 11.93 -9.47 0.82
CA PHE A 30 11.23 -10.70 1.19
C PHE A 30 11.74 -11.29 2.51
N ALA A 31 13.05 -11.21 2.74
CA ALA A 31 13.62 -11.64 4.02
C ALA A 31 13.10 -10.81 5.20
N TYR A 32 12.95 -9.51 5.01
CA TYR A 32 12.39 -8.66 6.06
C TYR A 32 10.89 -8.90 6.25
N ASP A 33 10.14 -9.14 5.17
CA ASP A 33 8.73 -9.53 5.28
C ASP A 33 8.58 -10.80 6.14
N ASP A 34 9.50 -11.74 6.03
CA ASP A 34 9.51 -12.93 6.87
C ASP A 34 9.79 -12.60 8.35
N VAL A 35 10.65 -11.63 8.61
CA VAL A 35 10.87 -11.12 9.98
C VAL A 35 9.58 -10.54 10.54
N LEU A 36 8.85 -9.75 9.74
CA LEU A 36 7.57 -9.20 10.14
C LEU A 36 6.53 -10.29 10.42
N ARG A 37 6.48 -11.33 9.59
CA ARG A 37 5.58 -12.48 9.80
C ARG A 37 5.87 -13.20 11.10
N LYS A 38 7.13 -13.49 11.37
CA LYS A 38 7.55 -14.17 12.59
C LYS A 38 7.22 -13.37 13.85
N GLY A 39 7.26 -12.05 13.76
CA GLY A 39 6.91 -11.16 14.85
C GLY A 39 5.42 -10.91 15.02
N GLY A 40 4.59 -11.46 14.15
CA GLY A 40 3.15 -11.23 14.17
C GLY A 40 2.73 -9.86 13.62
N HIS A 41 3.59 -9.21 12.84
CA HIS A 41 3.35 -7.87 12.34
C HIS A 41 2.83 -7.83 10.90
N PHE A 42 2.98 -8.91 10.14
CA PHE A 42 2.54 -8.97 8.76
C PHE A 42 1.10 -9.53 8.69
N ALA A 43 0.12 -8.67 8.42
CA ALA A 43 -1.28 -9.04 8.35
C ALA A 43 -1.79 -9.22 6.90
N GLY A 44 -0.98 -8.89 5.92
CA GLY A 44 -1.31 -9.05 4.51
C GLY A 44 -0.48 -8.13 3.65
N GLY A 45 -0.52 -8.34 2.37
CA GLY A 45 0.20 -7.49 1.41
C GLY A 45 0.01 -7.99 -0.01
N GLU A 46 0.20 -7.08 -0.96
CA GLU A 46 0.12 -7.37 -2.39
C GLU A 46 1.12 -6.53 -3.15
N ALA A 47 1.78 -7.16 -4.12
CA ALA A 47 2.49 -6.42 -5.16
C ALA A 47 1.50 -5.90 -6.18
N ILE A 48 1.76 -4.73 -6.74
CA ILE A 48 0.84 -4.06 -7.65
C ILE A 48 1.49 -3.98 -9.04
N ALA A 49 0.70 -4.26 -10.07
CA ALA A 49 1.15 -4.15 -11.45
C ALA A 49 1.50 -2.71 -11.81
N GLY A 50 2.32 -2.54 -12.83
CA GLY A 50 2.76 -1.24 -13.31
C GLY A 50 1.64 -0.36 -13.86
N PRO A 51 1.92 0.94 -14.08
CA PRO A 51 0.90 1.93 -14.43
C PRO A 51 0.25 1.68 -15.80
N ASP A 52 0.88 0.91 -16.67
CA ASP A 52 0.31 0.52 -17.96
C ASP A 52 -0.92 -0.40 -17.84
N LYS A 53 -1.15 -0.96 -16.65
CA LYS A 53 -2.28 -1.85 -16.37
C LYS A 53 -3.35 -1.20 -15.49
N VAL A 54 -3.18 0.08 -15.15
CA VAL A 54 -4.11 0.81 -14.29
C VAL A 54 -5.25 1.38 -15.10
N VAL A 55 -6.46 1.28 -14.54
CA VAL A 55 -7.66 1.93 -15.07
C VAL A 55 -8.26 2.77 -13.95
N THR A 56 -8.60 4.00 -14.25
CA THR A 56 -9.28 4.90 -13.32
C THR A 56 -10.73 5.05 -13.71
N VAL A 57 -11.62 4.85 -12.75
CA VAL A 57 -13.07 5.00 -12.93
C VAL A 57 -13.55 6.12 -12.02
N TRP A 58 -14.24 7.10 -12.58
CA TRP A 58 -14.74 8.24 -11.81
C TRP A 58 -15.97 8.88 -12.47
N LYS A 59 -16.66 9.72 -11.71
CA LYS A 59 -17.77 10.51 -12.23
C LYS A 59 -17.38 11.98 -12.30
N LYS A 60 -17.62 12.59 -13.44
CA LYS A 60 -17.41 14.02 -13.64
C LYS A 60 -18.65 14.61 -14.30
N ALA A 61 -19.22 15.64 -13.68
CA ALA A 61 -20.43 16.29 -14.19
C ALA A 61 -21.57 15.30 -14.47
N GLY A 62 -21.73 14.30 -13.61
CA GLY A 62 -22.78 13.28 -13.74
C GLY A 62 -22.48 12.17 -14.74
N GLN A 63 -21.35 12.22 -15.44
CA GLN A 63 -20.96 11.22 -16.42
C GLN A 63 -19.89 10.27 -15.89
N LEU A 64 -20.06 8.98 -16.16
CA LEU A 64 -19.06 7.97 -15.87
C LEU A 64 -17.90 8.11 -16.84
N LEU A 65 -16.69 8.24 -16.32
CA LEU A 65 -15.46 8.25 -17.08
C LEU A 65 -14.61 7.05 -16.72
N VAL A 66 -14.07 6.39 -17.72
CA VAL A 66 -13.11 5.30 -17.57
C VAL A 66 -11.87 5.68 -18.36
N THR A 67 -10.76 5.88 -17.66
CA THR A 67 -9.52 6.32 -18.30
C THR A 67 -8.40 5.33 -18.01
N ASP A 68 -7.53 5.14 -18.98
CA ASP A 68 -6.33 4.33 -18.79
C ASP A 68 -5.29 5.13 -18.00
N GLY A 69 -4.60 4.44 -17.11
CA GLY A 69 -3.56 5.04 -16.29
C GLY A 69 -4.04 5.49 -14.92
N PRO A 70 -3.10 5.87 -14.04
CA PRO A 70 -3.41 6.34 -12.70
C PRO A 70 -4.10 7.70 -12.73
N HIS A 71 -4.88 7.99 -11.67
CA HIS A 71 -5.60 9.26 -11.52
C HIS A 71 -4.65 10.46 -11.47
N ALA A 72 -3.49 10.29 -10.86
CA ALA A 72 -2.45 11.30 -10.83
C ALA A 72 -1.12 10.70 -11.28
N GLU A 73 -0.40 11.41 -12.13
CA GLU A 73 0.95 11.03 -12.52
C GLU A 73 1.94 11.51 -11.46
N THR A 74 2.80 10.62 -11.00
CA THR A 74 3.83 10.91 -10.01
C THR A 74 5.15 10.28 -10.46
N LYS A 75 6.26 10.86 -9.97
CA LYS A 75 7.61 10.33 -10.23
C LYS A 75 7.78 8.94 -9.63
N GLU A 76 7.29 8.77 -8.41
CA GLU A 76 7.28 7.47 -7.74
C GLU A 76 5.95 6.78 -8.04
N LEU A 77 6.02 5.49 -8.35
CA LEU A 77 4.85 4.68 -8.66
C LEU A 77 4.52 3.76 -7.49
N LEU A 78 3.24 3.66 -7.16
CA LEU A 78 2.79 2.72 -6.14
C LEU A 78 3.12 1.29 -6.60
N GLY A 79 3.99 0.61 -5.87
CA GLY A 79 4.48 -0.71 -6.22
C GLY A 79 3.93 -1.83 -5.34
N GLY A 80 3.43 -1.52 -4.15
CA GLY A 80 2.91 -2.53 -3.26
C GLY A 80 2.21 -1.98 -2.05
N LEU A 81 1.44 -2.86 -1.41
CA LEU A 81 0.73 -2.60 -0.18
C LEU A 81 1.13 -3.62 0.87
N LEU A 82 1.19 -3.19 2.11
CA LEU A 82 1.39 -4.06 3.26
C LEU A 82 0.43 -3.65 4.36
N ILE A 83 -0.27 -4.62 4.95
CA ILE A 83 -1.05 -4.40 6.16
C ILE A 83 -0.19 -4.80 7.34
N LEU A 84 0.13 -3.83 8.18
CA LEU A 84 1.03 -3.99 9.31
C LEU A 84 0.24 -3.97 10.63
N GLU A 85 0.52 -4.94 11.50
CA GLU A 85 0.07 -4.91 12.89
C GLU A 85 1.15 -4.29 13.75
N ALA A 86 0.82 -3.21 14.44
CA ALA A 86 1.73 -2.53 15.37
C ALA A 86 0.94 -1.93 16.51
N ARG A 87 1.61 -1.62 17.60
CA ARG A 87 0.96 -1.11 18.81
C ARG A 87 0.43 0.32 18.65
N HIS A 88 1.16 1.13 17.90
CA HIS A 88 0.85 2.54 17.63
C HIS A 88 1.72 3.02 16.47
N MET A 89 1.51 4.25 16.02
CA MET A 89 2.21 4.81 14.85
C MET A 89 3.74 4.79 15.03
N LYS A 90 4.24 5.15 16.20
CA LYS A 90 5.70 5.14 16.45
C LYS A 90 6.28 3.74 16.26
N HIS A 91 5.58 2.71 16.73
CA HIS A 91 5.99 1.32 16.55
C HIS A 91 5.95 0.92 15.07
N ALA A 92 4.90 1.33 14.35
CA ALA A 92 4.79 1.10 12.91
C ALA A 92 5.97 1.73 12.15
N VAL A 93 6.33 2.95 12.49
CA VAL A 93 7.49 3.64 11.91
C VAL A 93 8.78 2.89 12.21
N GLU A 94 8.98 2.45 13.45
CA GLU A 94 10.17 1.68 13.83
C GLU A 94 10.29 0.39 13.00
N LEU A 95 9.19 -0.34 12.83
CA LEU A 95 9.17 -1.57 12.05
C LEU A 95 9.48 -1.31 10.58
N MET A 96 8.81 -0.33 9.98
CA MET A 96 8.96 -0.04 8.56
C MET A 96 10.26 0.67 8.23
N SER A 97 10.87 1.37 9.19
CA SER A 97 12.17 2.02 9.00
C SER A 97 13.29 1.02 8.70
N LYS A 98 13.11 -0.23 9.06
CA LYS A 98 14.07 -1.31 8.81
C LYS A 98 13.79 -2.07 7.52
N HIS A 99 12.69 -1.75 6.84
CA HIS A 99 12.34 -2.42 5.59
C HIS A 99 13.27 -1.97 4.46
N PRO A 100 13.95 -2.92 3.77
CA PRO A 100 14.89 -2.55 2.70
C PRO A 100 14.25 -1.78 1.55
N GLY A 101 12.94 -1.91 1.36
CA GLY A 101 12.20 -1.20 0.32
C GLY A 101 12.25 0.32 0.45
N ILE A 102 12.59 0.87 1.63
CA ILE A 102 12.77 2.32 1.81
C ILE A 102 13.84 2.87 0.87
N ALA A 103 14.86 2.08 0.57
CA ALA A 103 15.94 2.49 -0.33
C ALA A 103 15.48 2.61 -1.78
N MET A 104 14.34 2.02 -2.14
CA MET A 104 13.78 2.05 -3.49
C MET A 104 12.77 3.19 -3.69
N GLY A 105 12.27 3.76 -2.62
CA GLY A 105 11.29 4.84 -2.64
C GLY A 105 10.62 4.99 -1.29
N PRO A 106 9.77 6.00 -1.12
CA PRO A 106 9.12 6.25 0.16
C PRO A 106 8.04 5.22 0.48
N PHE A 107 7.79 5.02 1.78
CA PHE A 107 6.59 4.35 2.27
C PHE A 107 5.70 5.36 2.97
N GLU A 108 4.42 5.34 2.64
CA GLU A 108 3.41 6.01 3.45
C GLU A 108 2.82 5.02 4.43
N ILE A 109 2.71 5.42 5.68
CA ILE A 109 2.12 4.61 6.75
C ILE A 109 0.85 5.31 7.20
N ARG A 110 -0.30 4.65 7.01
CA ARG A 110 -1.61 5.21 7.34
C ARG A 110 -2.32 4.32 8.36
N PRO A 111 -2.77 4.87 9.49
CA PRO A 111 -3.60 4.08 10.41
C PRO A 111 -4.93 3.76 9.74
N THR A 112 -5.43 2.55 9.96
CA THR A 112 -6.78 2.19 9.53
C THR A 112 -7.79 2.74 10.52
N GLU A 113 -9.02 2.95 10.05
CA GLU A 113 -10.12 3.39 10.88
C GLU A 113 -11.12 2.25 11.08
N ASP A 114 -11.57 2.05 12.31
CA ASP A 114 -12.63 1.10 12.59
C ASP A 114 -13.98 1.73 12.23
N ILE A 115 -14.56 1.29 11.12
CA ILE A 115 -15.84 1.79 10.63
C ILE A 115 -17.02 0.94 11.08
N THR A 116 -16.81 0.00 12.00
CA THR A 116 -17.92 -0.86 12.50
C THR A 116 -19.11 -0.06 12.99
N PRO A 117 -18.94 1.02 13.78
CA PRO A 117 -20.10 1.83 14.20
C PRO A 117 -20.88 2.43 13.03
N MET A 118 -20.16 2.88 12.00
CA MET A 118 -20.78 3.44 10.78
C MET A 118 -21.56 2.37 10.01
N ILE A 119 -21.03 1.17 9.94
CA ILE A 119 -21.70 0.04 9.28
C ILE A 119 -23.01 -0.29 10.01
N LEU A 120 -22.96 -0.40 11.33
CA LEU A 120 -24.14 -0.72 12.14
C LEU A 120 -25.24 0.34 12.00
N GLU A 121 -24.87 1.61 12.04
CA GLU A 121 -25.84 2.70 11.85
C GLU A 121 -26.44 2.68 10.44
N SER A 122 -25.61 2.40 9.42
CA SER A 122 -26.07 2.26 8.05
C SER A 122 -27.05 1.09 7.89
N GLU A 123 -26.77 -0.05 8.52
CA GLU A 123 -27.66 -1.21 8.49
C GLU A 123 -29.03 -0.87 9.06
N LYS A 124 -29.08 -0.15 10.18
CA LYS A 124 -30.34 0.31 10.79
C LYS A 124 -31.11 1.22 9.83
N ARG A 125 -30.45 2.19 9.19
CA ARG A 125 -31.10 3.08 8.24
C ARG A 125 -31.64 2.33 7.02
N ARG A 126 -30.89 1.39 6.49
CA ARG A 126 -31.32 0.59 5.32
C ARG A 126 -32.47 -0.35 5.67
N ALA A 127 -32.47 -0.92 6.86
CA ALA A 127 -33.58 -1.76 7.33
C ALA A 127 -34.87 -0.96 7.52
N ALA A 128 -34.77 0.27 8.03
CA ALA A 128 -35.94 1.14 8.26
C ALA A 128 -36.61 1.62 6.97
N LYS A 129 -35.93 1.56 5.83
CA LYS A 129 -36.48 1.99 4.53
C LYS A 129 -37.27 0.94 3.79
N LYS A 130 -37.30 -0.30 4.30
CA LYS A 130 -38.05 -1.41 3.68
C LYS A 130 -39.55 -1.36 3.98
#